data_cb574b7ccd6c27b82901cc328bec745a
#
_entry.id   cb574b7ccd6c27b82901cc328bec745a
#
_cell.length_a   1.000
_cell.length_b   1.000
_cell.length_c   1.000
_cell.angle_alpha   90.00
_cell.angle_beta   90.00
_cell.angle_gamma   90.00
#
_symmetry.space_group_name_H-M   'P 1'
#
loop_
_entity.id
_entity.type
_entity.pdbx_description
1 polymer ?
#
loop_
_entity_poly.entity_id
_entity_poly.type
_entity_poly.pdbx_seq_one_letter_code
_entity_poly.pdbx_strand_id
1 'polypeptide(L)'
;MADKKKMLYVVTSGTDRPEQLYAPFVLAQTAVAMGMDATVYFVIKGVTAVKKGEADKIKMGSFPKLSEVMAGALKAGVKVMVCEQSCGLLGIPKGSFEEWAKIVGAATLNDLALDADGTLCF
;
A
#
# COMPACT_ATOMS: atom_id res chain seq x y z
N MET A 1 15.02 -25.86 -0.51
CA MET A 1 15.09 -24.43 -0.78
C MET A 1 14.16 -23.69 0.16
N ALA A 2 14.66 -22.70 0.83
CA ALA A 2 13.83 -21.93 1.75
C ALA A 2 12.79 -21.12 0.97
N ASP A 3 11.57 -21.06 1.49
CA ASP A 3 10.54 -20.21 0.94
C ASP A 3 10.90 -18.74 1.12
N LYS A 4 10.44 -17.91 0.20
CA LYS A 4 10.61 -16.48 0.35
C LYS A 4 9.90 -15.98 1.59
N LYS A 5 10.53 -15.10 2.33
CA LYS A 5 9.88 -14.37 3.41
C LYS A 5 8.86 -13.39 2.81
N LYS A 6 7.82 -13.12 3.57
CA LYS A 6 6.70 -12.28 3.15
C LYS A 6 6.52 -11.14 4.13
N MET A 7 6.54 -9.91 3.62
CA MET A 7 6.29 -8.72 4.42
C MET A 7 4.94 -8.11 4.05
N LEU A 8 4.20 -7.69 5.07
CA LEU A 8 2.91 -7.02 4.91
C LEU A 8 3.00 -5.63 5.56
N TYR A 9 2.64 -4.62 4.81
CA TYR A 9 2.60 -3.23 5.28
C TYR A 9 1.16 -2.76 5.24
N VAL A 10 0.57 -2.52 6.42
CA VAL A 10 -0.82 -2.08 6.53
C VAL A 10 -0.84 -0.57 6.73
N VAL A 11 -1.53 0.14 5.86
CA VAL A 11 -1.57 1.60 5.89
C VAL A 11 -2.96 2.07 6.24
N THR A 12 -3.09 2.68 7.42
CA THR A 12 -4.35 3.26 7.90
C THR A 12 -4.38 4.78 7.74
N SER A 13 -3.23 5.40 7.47
CA SER A 13 -3.10 6.84 7.27
C SER A 13 -3.44 7.21 5.83
N GLY A 14 -4.17 8.30 5.66
CA GLY A 14 -4.58 8.78 4.35
C GLY A 14 -3.84 10.04 3.92
N THR A 15 -4.41 10.73 2.94
CA THR A 15 -3.82 11.95 2.37
C THR A 15 -3.73 13.11 3.37
N ASP A 16 -4.45 13.04 4.49
CA ASP A 16 -4.35 13.99 5.59
C ASP A 16 -3.06 13.83 6.41
N ARG A 17 -2.35 12.74 6.20
CA ARG A 17 -1.07 12.47 6.87
C ARG A 17 -0.03 12.00 5.84
N PRO A 18 0.33 12.86 4.91
CA PRO A 18 1.16 12.45 3.76
C PRO A 18 2.54 11.93 4.16
N GLU A 19 3.09 12.36 5.28
CA GLU A 19 4.39 11.89 5.76
C GLU A 19 4.39 10.40 6.11
N GLN A 20 3.21 9.83 6.40
CA GLN A 20 3.07 8.41 6.72
C GLN A 20 3.02 7.51 5.48
N LEU A 21 2.91 8.11 4.30
CA LEU A 21 2.65 7.34 3.08
C LEU A 21 3.91 6.90 2.35
N TYR A 22 5.05 7.53 2.64
CA TYR A 22 6.31 7.19 2.00
C TYR A 22 6.93 5.90 2.55
N ALA A 23 6.93 5.75 3.86
CA ALA A 23 7.61 4.64 4.52
C ALA A 23 7.15 3.26 4.04
N PRO A 24 5.82 2.98 3.91
CA PRO A 24 5.41 1.66 3.46
C PRO A 24 5.96 1.28 2.10
N PHE A 25 6.01 2.23 1.15
CA PHE A 25 6.53 1.95 -0.19
C PHE A 25 8.05 1.81 -0.21
N VAL A 26 8.75 2.64 0.55
CA VAL A 26 10.21 2.54 0.67
C VAL A 26 10.59 1.20 1.29
N LEU A 27 9.92 0.82 2.37
CA LEU A 27 10.19 -0.45 3.06
C LEU A 27 9.80 -1.65 2.20
N ALA A 28 8.67 -1.58 1.50
CA ALA A 28 8.23 -2.67 0.63
C ALA A 28 9.23 -2.88 -0.52
N GLN A 29 9.69 -1.81 -1.13
CA GLN A 29 10.68 -1.87 -2.20
C GLN A 29 11.99 -2.45 -1.69
N THR A 30 12.41 -2.06 -0.49
CA THR A 30 13.59 -2.61 0.17
C THR A 30 13.41 -4.10 0.44
N ALA A 31 12.23 -4.53 0.89
CA ALA A 31 11.96 -5.95 1.12
C ALA A 31 12.13 -6.77 -0.16
N VAL A 32 11.64 -6.26 -1.29
CA VAL A 32 11.82 -6.93 -2.57
C VAL A 32 13.31 -7.02 -2.92
N ALA A 33 14.07 -5.95 -2.70
CA ALA A 33 15.53 -5.96 -2.91
C ALA A 33 16.25 -6.96 -2.02
N MET A 34 15.67 -7.27 -0.86
CA MET A 34 16.19 -8.30 0.06
C MET A 34 15.74 -9.71 -0.30
N GLY A 35 15.05 -9.88 -1.41
CA GLY A 35 14.57 -11.18 -1.85
C GLY A 35 13.25 -11.62 -1.23
N MET A 36 12.50 -10.70 -0.65
CA MET A 36 11.21 -10.99 -0.02
C MET A 36 10.05 -10.62 -0.94
N ASP A 37 8.88 -11.21 -0.69
CA ASP A 37 7.63 -10.72 -1.26
C ASP A 37 7.09 -9.62 -0.36
N ALA A 38 6.52 -8.58 -0.97
CA ALA A 38 5.99 -7.44 -0.22
C ALA A 38 4.61 -7.04 -0.74
N THR A 39 3.70 -6.80 0.19
CA THR A 39 2.35 -6.32 -0.10
C THR A 39 2.07 -5.10 0.76
N VAL A 40 1.53 -4.04 0.15
CA VAL A 40 1.02 -2.87 0.84
C VAL A 40 -0.49 -2.91 0.78
N TYR A 41 -1.13 -2.89 1.94
CA TYR A 41 -2.58 -3.00 2.07
C TYR A 41 -3.14 -1.72 2.69
N PHE A 42 -3.98 -1.03 1.92
CA PHE A 42 -4.60 0.21 2.39
C PHE A 42 -5.97 -0.07 2.98
N VAL A 43 -6.19 0.42 4.18
CA VAL A 43 -7.42 0.20 4.96
C VAL A 43 -7.82 1.48 5.68
N ILE A 44 -9.11 1.67 5.92
CA ILE A 44 -9.67 2.86 6.56
C ILE A 44 -9.28 4.09 5.73
N LYS A 45 -8.77 5.17 6.33
CA LYS A 45 -8.36 6.37 5.60
C LYS A 45 -7.21 6.12 4.62
N GLY A 46 -6.45 5.04 4.83
CA GLY A 46 -5.34 4.69 3.95
C GLY A 46 -5.77 4.58 2.49
N VAL A 47 -7.01 4.14 2.23
CA VAL A 47 -7.49 3.98 0.86
C VAL A 47 -7.51 5.30 0.08
N THR A 48 -7.57 6.45 0.75
CA THR A 48 -7.55 7.74 0.07
C THR A 48 -6.24 8.01 -0.67
N ALA A 49 -5.14 7.39 -0.23
CA ALA A 49 -3.83 7.57 -0.85
C ALA A 49 -3.75 6.99 -2.26
N VAL A 50 -4.60 6.01 -2.57
CA VAL A 50 -4.60 5.33 -3.87
C VAL A 50 -5.78 5.73 -4.76
N LYS A 51 -6.49 6.79 -4.39
CA LYS A 51 -7.45 7.41 -5.30
C LYS A 51 -6.69 8.03 -6.47
N LYS A 52 -7.29 7.99 -7.66
CA LYS A 52 -6.66 8.52 -8.88
C LYS A 52 -6.20 9.96 -8.68
N GLY A 53 -4.92 10.21 -8.98
CA GLY A 53 -4.32 11.54 -8.96
C GLY A 53 -3.91 12.04 -7.58
N GLU A 54 -4.28 11.39 -6.49
CA GLU A 54 -3.96 11.90 -5.16
C GLU A 54 -2.47 11.85 -4.85
N ALA A 55 -1.79 10.77 -5.22
CA ALA A 55 -0.36 10.64 -4.98
C ALA A 55 0.49 11.66 -5.76
N ASP A 56 -0.02 12.14 -6.90
CA ASP A 56 0.67 13.17 -7.69
C ASP A 56 0.73 14.51 -6.96
N LYS A 57 -0.16 14.74 -6.00
CA LYS A 57 -0.24 15.99 -5.23
C LYS A 57 0.69 15.99 -4.02
N ILE A 58 1.28 14.85 -3.70
CA ILE A 58 2.09 14.69 -2.49
C ILE A 58 3.57 14.72 -2.85
N LYS A 59 4.27 15.71 -2.32
CA LYS A 59 5.72 15.83 -2.41
C LYS A 59 6.24 16.39 -1.10
N MET A 60 7.19 15.69 -0.49
CA MET A 60 7.70 16.07 0.83
C MET A 60 9.22 16.13 0.82
N GLY A 61 9.74 17.25 1.32
CA GLY A 61 11.17 17.45 1.47
C GLY A 61 11.91 17.24 0.16
N SER A 62 12.99 16.48 0.22
CA SER A 62 13.81 16.14 -0.95
C SER A 62 13.33 14.87 -1.67
N PHE A 63 12.29 14.22 -1.16
CA PHE A 63 11.74 13.01 -1.80
C PHE A 63 11.01 13.37 -3.10
N PRO A 64 10.98 12.46 -4.06
CA PRO A 64 10.15 12.65 -5.25
C PRO A 64 8.66 12.63 -4.88
N LYS A 65 7.79 12.92 -5.84
CA LYS A 65 6.35 12.79 -5.62
C LYS A 65 6.02 11.38 -5.16
N LEU A 66 5.01 11.25 -4.30
CA LEU A 66 4.59 9.94 -3.83
C LEU A 66 4.22 9.02 -5.00
N SER A 67 3.61 9.56 -6.06
CA SER A 67 3.27 8.77 -7.25
C SER A 67 4.52 8.14 -7.90
N GLU A 68 5.65 8.82 -7.87
CA GLU A 68 6.91 8.29 -8.41
C GLU A 68 7.46 7.17 -7.53
N VAL A 69 7.36 7.33 -6.21
CA VAL A 69 7.77 6.29 -5.26
C VAL A 69 6.89 5.05 -5.43
N MET A 70 5.59 5.25 -5.56
CA MET A 70 4.64 4.16 -5.81
C MET A 70 4.96 3.44 -7.11
N ALA A 71 5.22 4.18 -8.19
CA ALA A 71 5.55 3.59 -9.48
C ALA A 71 6.82 2.74 -9.40
N GLY A 72 7.82 3.20 -8.69
CA GLY A 72 9.05 2.43 -8.46
C GLY A 72 8.80 1.13 -7.71
N ALA A 73 7.95 1.18 -6.70
CA ALA A 73 7.57 0.00 -5.91
C ALA A 73 6.81 -1.01 -6.77
N LEU A 74 5.85 -0.55 -7.57
CA LEU A 74 5.10 -1.41 -8.47
C LEU A 74 6.02 -2.08 -9.48
N LYS A 75 6.95 -1.33 -10.05
CA LYS A 75 7.92 -1.85 -11.00
C LYS A 75 8.81 -2.92 -10.37
N ALA A 76 9.11 -2.77 -9.09
CA ALA A 76 9.92 -3.74 -8.35
C ALA A 76 9.14 -5.02 -8.00
N GLY A 77 7.81 -5.02 -8.14
CA GLY A 77 6.97 -6.18 -7.88
C GLY A 77 6.17 -6.11 -6.59
N VAL A 78 6.12 -4.95 -5.94
CA VAL A 78 5.30 -4.76 -4.74
C VAL A 78 3.82 -4.84 -5.15
N LYS A 79 3.04 -5.60 -4.38
CA LYS A 79 1.59 -5.72 -4.59
C LYS A 79 0.88 -4.67 -3.75
N VAL A 80 -0.14 -4.04 -4.32
CA VAL A 80 -0.94 -3.01 -3.64
C VAL A 80 -2.40 -3.42 -3.63
N MET A 81 -3.00 -3.43 -2.44
CA MET A 81 -4.40 -3.81 -2.25
C MET A 81 -5.16 -2.73 -1.48
N VAL A 82 -6.47 -2.67 -1.72
CA VAL A 82 -7.38 -1.69 -1.12
C VAL A 82 -8.53 -2.45 -0.48
N CYS A 83 -8.86 -2.09 0.75
CA CYS A 83 -9.94 -2.71 1.50
C CYS A 83 -11.32 -2.27 0.96
N GLU A 84 -12.11 -3.23 0.49
CA GLU A 84 -13.46 -2.96 -0.02
C GLU A 84 -14.37 -2.34 1.04
N GLN A 85 -14.32 -2.87 2.27
CA GLN A 85 -15.16 -2.37 3.36
C GLN A 85 -14.83 -0.92 3.72
N SER A 86 -13.57 -0.51 3.57
CA SER A 86 -13.17 0.88 3.82
C SER A 86 -13.78 1.82 2.77
N CYS A 87 -13.95 1.36 1.54
CA CYS A 87 -14.63 2.14 0.51
C CYS A 87 -16.08 2.45 0.94
N GLY A 88 -16.79 1.43 1.42
CA GLY A 88 -18.15 1.61 1.92
C GLY A 88 -18.21 2.51 3.14
N LEU A 89 -17.28 2.34 4.09
CA LEU A 89 -17.20 3.14 5.30
C LEU A 89 -17.02 4.63 5.00
N LEU A 90 -16.18 4.95 4.03
CA LEU A 90 -15.85 6.34 3.70
C LEU A 90 -16.69 6.90 2.54
N GLY A 91 -17.57 6.11 1.98
CA GLY A 91 -18.40 6.56 0.86
C GLY A 91 -17.63 6.81 -0.42
N ILE A 92 -16.58 6.05 -0.67
CA ILE A 92 -15.74 6.22 -1.86
C ILE A 92 -16.14 5.20 -2.92
N PRO A 93 -16.52 5.65 -4.14
CA PRO A 93 -16.85 4.72 -5.21
C PRO A 93 -15.64 3.85 -5.61
N LYS A 94 -15.89 2.58 -5.86
CA LYS A 94 -14.85 1.61 -6.22
C LYS A 94 -14.08 1.99 -7.50
N GLY A 95 -14.69 2.72 -8.41
CA GLY A 95 -14.05 3.19 -9.63
C GLY A 95 -13.11 4.37 -9.43
N SER A 96 -12.97 4.89 -8.21
CA SER A 96 -12.15 6.08 -7.92
C SER A 96 -10.66 5.78 -7.76
N PHE A 97 -10.26 4.52 -7.71
CA PHE A 97 -8.88 4.14 -7.40
C PHE A 97 -8.04 3.96 -8.66
N GLU A 98 -6.73 4.05 -8.46
CA GLU A 98 -5.76 3.73 -9.51
C GLU A 98 -5.95 2.27 -9.96
N GLU A 99 -5.78 2.02 -11.25
CA GLU A 99 -6.05 0.70 -11.81
C GLU A 99 -5.16 -0.41 -11.25
N TRP A 100 -3.94 -0.06 -10.82
CA TRP A 100 -2.99 -1.00 -10.26
C TRP A 100 -3.31 -1.36 -8.79
N ALA A 101 -4.23 -0.68 -8.16
CA ALA A 101 -4.65 -0.97 -6.77
C ALA A 101 -5.79 -1.99 -6.80
N LYS A 102 -5.54 -3.20 -6.31
CA LYS A 102 -6.52 -4.27 -6.32
C LYS A 102 -7.47 -4.16 -5.13
N ILE A 103 -8.76 -4.06 -5.40
CA ILE A 103 -9.78 -4.01 -4.36
C ILE A 103 -10.06 -5.43 -3.88
N VAL A 104 -9.93 -5.67 -2.58
CA VAL A 104 -10.14 -7.00 -1.96
C VAL A 104 -10.95 -6.87 -0.67
N GLY A 105 -11.48 -7.98 -0.20
CA GLY A 105 -12.26 -8.01 1.03
C GLY A 105 -11.41 -8.16 2.29
N ALA A 106 -12.08 -8.04 3.44
CA ALA A 106 -11.42 -8.13 4.75
C ALA A 106 -10.76 -9.49 4.97
N ALA A 107 -11.33 -10.57 4.46
CA ALA A 107 -10.74 -11.91 4.60
C ALA A 107 -9.34 -11.98 3.99
N THR A 108 -9.12 -11.25 2.90
CA THR A 108 -7.79 -11.21 2.26
C THR A 108 -6.74 -10.63 3.19
N LEU A 109 -7.07 -9.58 3.95
CA LEU A 109 -6.12 -9.00 4.90
C LEU A 109 -5.77 -9.99 6.00
N ASN A 110 -6.77 -10.71 6.53
CA ASN A 110 -6.52 -11.73 7.54
C ASN A 110 -5.61 -12.84 6.99
N ASP A 111 -5.88 -13.30 5.77
CA ASP A 111 -5.05 -14.32 5.13
C ASP A 111 -3.61 -13.84 4.93
N LEU A 112 -3.45 -12.61 4.48
CA LEU A 112 -2.11 -12.02 4.31
C LEU A 112 -1.36 -11.90 5.63
N ALA A 113 -2.06 -11.50 6.69
CA ALA A 113 -1.44 -11.35 8.02
C ALA A 113 -1.01 -12.70 8.58
N LEU A 114 -1.83 -13.75 8.39
CA LEU A 114 -1.49 -15.09 8.84
C LEU A 114 -0.31 -15.68 8.08
N ASP A 115 -0.16 -15.34 6.82
CA ASP A 115 0.88 -15.84 5.94
C ASP A 115 2.18 -15.02 6.00
N ALA A 116 2.12 -13.79 6.50
CA ALA A 116 3.26 -12.90 6.56
C ALA A 116 4.25 -13.30 7.65
N ASP A 117 5.53 -13.21 7.34
CA ASP A 117 6.60 -13.38 8.33
C ASP A 117 6.78 -12.12 9.17
N GLY A 118 6.47 -10.97 8.62
CA GLY A 118 6.49 -9.70 9.32
C GLY A 118 5.36 -8.79 8.86
N THR A 119 4.78 -8.02 9.79
CA THR A 119 3.72 -7.07 9.50
C THR A 119 4.03 -5.74 10.20
N LEU A 120 4.02 -4.65 9.43
CA LEU A 120 4.20 -3.31 9.95
C LEU A 120 2.96 -2.48 9.61
N CYS A 121 2.55 -1.60 10.54
CA CYS A 121 1.37 -0.75 10.36
C CYS A 121 1.76 0.73 10.39
N PHE A 122 1.08 1.50 9.54
CA PHE A 122 1.33 2.93 9.39
C PHE A 122 0.06 3.75 9.45
#